data_9f6a102ec403eba139bb87dec1130641
#
_entry.id   9f6a102ec403eba139bb87dec1130641
#
_cell.length_a   1.000
_cell.length_b   1.000
_cell.length_c   1.000
_cell.angle_alpha   90.00
_cell.angle_beta   90.00
_cell.angle_gamma   90.00
#
_symmetry.space_group_name_H-M   'P 1'
#
loop_
_entity.id
_entity.type
_entity.pdbx_description
1 polymer ?
#
loop_
_entity_poly.entity_id
_entity_poly.type
_entity_poly.pdbx_seq_one_letter_code
_entity_poly.pdbx_strand_id
1 'polypeptide(L)'
;MSVDDTTLPQQPSTLPSPWRSTRFRLFFTARSASLLADGMLMVSLTTAVLGAGHGASGVGYALAAWMTPIVLLVLFGGVLADRFTPQLMMICADVARMLAMLTLATLLFSSDSVPLWQIMGLMALSGAATAMFQPGMASMVPRVAEDIQKANALLRISEALSTLLGPGLAGILVAYWQVSGSYIVIAAAYALSALVLLPLRKLHTERDEGDAPMWRRLATGWQEFRSRQWLWGVIAVWSVYGLFVFGPALPLGAALMIEQHGASGYGWIASADGAGTIIGGLIGMRVRPRRPLVAGALAMLCFALNPLAPALEWSFAATAVAHVIAGYGFAFWGVMWATSVQSHIPLTVLSRVSAYDVAGSIMVIPLGRALAGPAADAFGANEVLIFSSVMSCALLAVMLSVPAIRALRRAPEGVLRTKAEGEPAV
;
A
#
# COMPACT_ATOMS: atom_id res chain seq x y z
N MET A 1 24.33 49.40 -34.04
CA MET A 1 23.55 49.38 -32.80
C MET A 1 23.32 47.92 -32.47
N SER A 2 24.25 47.34 -31.69
CA SER A 2 24.25 45.92 -31.35
C SER A 2 23.24 45.69 -30.23
N VAL A 3 22.33 44.74 -30.47
CA VAL A 3 21.36 44.27 -29.46
C VAL A 3 22.14 43.36 -28.49
N ASP A 4 22.21 43.79 -27.25
CA ASP A 4 22.81 43.10 -26.11
C ASP A 4 22.05 41.79 -25.85
N ASP A 5 22.77 40.69 -26.02
CA ASP A 5 22.31 39.33 -25.74
C ASP A 5 22.32 39.17 -24.22
N THR A 6 21.21 39.54 -23.57
CA THR A 6 21.02 39.31 -22.12
C THR A 6 20.95 37.82 -21.86
N THR A 7 22.08 37.23 -21.53
CA THR A 7 22.23 35.88 -21.00
C THR A 7 21.38 35.74 -19.73
N LEU A 8 20.27 35.04 -19.88
CA LEU A 8 19.47 34.56 -18.72
C LEU A 8 20.40 33.79 -17.78
N PRO A 9 20.35 34.02 -16.46
CA PRO A 9 21.18 33.29 -15.54
C PRO A 9 20.87 31.82 -15.65
N GLN A 10 21.85 31.00 -16.05
CA GLN A 10 21.75 29.58 -16.05
C GLN A 10 21.51 29.13 -14.60
N GLN A 11 20.32 28.63 -14.31
CA GLN A 11 20.03 28.02 -13.03
C GLN A 11 21.04 26.86 -12.83
N PRO A 12 21.66 26.73 -11.64
CA PRO A 12 22.57 25.62 -11.36
C PRO A 12 21.82 24.30 -11.52
N SER A 13 22.26 23.48 -12.45
CA SER A 13 21.59 22.30 -12.97
C SER A 13 21.48 21.12 -12.02
N THR A 14 21.88 21.24 -10.74
CA THR A 14 21.81 20.13 -9.77
C THR A 14 21.48 20.64 -8.37
N LEU A 15 20.22 20.42 -7.95
CA LEU A 15 19.87 20.55 -6.53
C LEU A 15 20.76 19.63 -5.67
N PRO A 16 21.15 20.05 -4.45
CA PRO A 16 21.99 19.23 -3.59
C PRO A 16 21.31 17.89 -3.27
N SER A 17 22.10 16.83 -3.23
CA SER A 17 21.60 15.50 -2.91
C SER A 17 20.89 15.49 -1.56
N PRO A 18 19.70 14.87 -1.42
CA PRO A 18 18.97 14.78 -0.16
C PRO A 18 19.81 14.25 1.01
N TRP A 19 20.77 13.38 0.72
CA TRP A 19 21.71 12.81 1.71
C TRP A 19 22.59 13.84 2.43
N ARG A 20 22.76 15.05 1.89
CA ARG A 20 23.51 16.14 2.58
C ARG A 20 22.71 16.72 3.74
N SER A 21 21.38 16.62 3.71
CA SER A 21 20.51 17.08 4.80
C SER A 21 20.48 16.05 5.94
N THR A 22 20.90 16.44 7.13
CA THR A 22 20.76 15.61 8.33
C THR A 22 19.28 15.33 8.62
N ARG A 23 18.38 16.31 8.36
CA ARG A 23 16.93 16.14 8.51
C ARG A 23 16.39 15.04 7.61
N PHE A 24 16.82 15.02 6.34
CA PHE A 24 16.43 13.96 5.42
C PHE A 24 16.96 12.59 5.85
N ARG A 25 18.22 12.48 6.29
CA ARG A 25 18.79 11.21 6.77
C ARG A 25 18.00 10.64 7.94
N LEU A 26 17.66 11.47 8.93
CA LEU A 26 16.83 11.06 10.07
C LEU A 26 15.44 10.61 9.60
N PHE A 27 14.77 11.41 8.77
CA PHE A 27 13.46 11.06 8.25
C PHE A 27 13.48 9.76 7.42
N PHE A 28 14.48 9.59 6.55
CA PHE A 28 14.65 8.38 5.74
C PHE A 28 14.89 7.14 6.61
N THR A 29 15.75 7.22 7.62
CA THR A 29 16.01 6.10 8.55
C THR A 29 14.75 5.73 9.32
N ALA A 30 14.03 6.72 9.85
CA ALA A 30 12.76 6.49 10.56
C ALA A 30 11.74 5.79 9.65
N ARG A 31 11.54 6.33 8.44
CA ARG A 31 10.60 5.75 7.46
C ARG A 31 10.98 4.34 7.05
N SER A 32 12.27 4.08 6.80
CA SER A 32 12.75 2.76 6.41
C SER A 32 12.56 1.72 7.53
N ALA A 33 12.81 2.10 8.79
CA ALA A 33 12.55 1.23 9.93
C ALA A 33 11.06 0.90 10.08
N SER A 34 10.19 1.90 9.95
CA SER A 34 8.73 1.71 10.01
C SER A 34 8.23 0.84 8.87
N LEU A 35 8.72 1.04 7.63
CA LEU A 35 8.36 0.22 6.46
C LEU A 35 8.81 -1.24 6.61
N LEU A 36 9.99 -1.47 7.17
CA LEU A 36 10.47 -2.83 7.43
C LEU A 36 9.58 -3.55 8.45
N ALA A 37 9.18 -2.84 9.52
CA ALA A 37 8.21 -3.35 10.49
C ALA A 37 6.87 -3.70 9.83
N ASP A 38 6.33 -2.82 8.99
CA ASP A 38 5.10 -3.06 8.23
C ASP A 38 5.22 -4.29 7.31
N GLY A 39 6.38 -4.46 6.64
CA GLY A 39 6.68 -5.61 5.78
C GLY A 39 6.74 -6.95 6.54
N MET A 40 7.21 -6.93 7.79
CA MET A 40 7.26 -8.13 8.64
C MET A 40 5.90 -8.53 9.23
N LEU A 41 4.99 -7.54 9.41
CA LEU A 41 3.77 -7.69 10.20
C LEU A 41 2.85 -8.79 9.68
N MET A 42 2.68 -8.92 8.36
CA MET A 42 1.71 -9.86 7.78
C MET A 42 2.08 -11.32 8.05
N VAL A 43 3.34 -11.69 7.89
CA VAL A 43 3.83 -13.04 8.18
C VAL A 43 3.74 -13.34 9.67
N SER A 44 4.18 -12.40 10.52
CA SER A 44 4.13 -12.55 11.97
C SER A 44 2.70 -12.67 12.48
N LEU A 45 1.76 -11.85 11.96
CA LEU A 45 0.35 -11.89 12.33
C LEU A 45 -0.31 -13.22 11.96
N THR A 46 -0.13 -13.65 10.70
CA THR A 46 -0.72 -14.92 10.26
C THR A 46 -0.21 -16.08 11.09
N THR A 47 1.10 -16.15 11.33
CA THR A 47 1.70 -17.22 12.15
C THR A 47 1.23 -17.15 13.59
N ALA A 48 1.10 -15.96 14.19
CA ALA A 48 0.59 -15.80 15.57
C ALA A 48 -0.85 -16.29 15.69
N VAL A 49 -1.72 -15.91 14.77
CA VAL A 49 -3.15 -16.28 14.81
C VAL A 49 -3.35 -17.77 14.59
N LEU A 50 -2.60 -18.37 13.64
CA LEU A 50 -2.65 -19.82 13.40
C LEU A 50 -2.06 -20.61 14.58
N GLY A 51 -0.93 -20.16 15.13
CA GLY A 51 -0.30 -20.76 16.30
C GLY A 51 -1.16 -20.71 17.57
N ALA A 52 -1.99 -19.67 17.73
CA ALA A 52 -2.97 -19.55 18.80
C ALA A 52 -4.25 -20.39 18.57
N GLY A 53 -4.34 -21.16 17.48
CA GLY A 53 -5.44 -22.08 17.20
C GLY A 53 -6.69 -21.44 16.58
N HIS A 54 -6.62 -20.20 16.09
CA HIS A 54 -7.80 -19.47 15.55
C HIS A 54 -8.08 -19.74 14.07
N GLY A 55 -7.25 -20.54 13.40
CA GLY A 55 -7.44 -20.94 12.00
C GLY A 55 -7.42 -19.77 11.02
N ALA A 56 -7.77 -20.05 9.76
CA ALA A 56 -7.79 -19.06 8.69
C ALA A 56 -8.86 -17.98 8.92
N SER A 57 -9.99 -18.31 9.56
CA SER A 57 -11.03 -17.35 9.94
C SER A 57 -10.47 -16.29 10.88
N GLY A 58 -9.69 -16.69 11.89
CA GLY A 58 -9.01 -15.79 12.81
C GLY A 58 -8.04 -14.84 12.10
N VAL A 59 -7.29 -15.35 11.12
CA VAL A 59 -6.40 -14.52 10.27
C VAL A 59 -7.20 -13.46 9.53
N GLY A 60 -8.32 -13.85 8.91
CA GLY A 60 -9.22 -12.93 8.21
C GLY A 60 -9.76 -11.83 9.11
N TYR A 61 -10.22 -12.19 10.32
CA TYR A 61 -10.72 -11.21 11.31
C TYR A 61 -9.64 -10.27 11.81
N ALA A 62 -8.44 -10.77 12.11
CA ALA A 62 -7.33 -9.94 12.57
C ALA A 62 -6.87 -8.94 11.49
N LEU A 63 -6.79 -9.38 10.23
CA LEU A 63 -6.48 -8.52 9.08
C LEU A 63 -7.60 -7.51 8.78
N ALA A 64 -8.86 -7.91 8.94
CA ALA A 64 -10.00 -6.99 8.82
C ALA A 64 -9.97 -5.94 9.93
N ALA A 65 -9.69 -6.34 11.17
CA ALA A 65 -9.54 -5.44 12.31
C ALA A 65 -8.41 -4.41 12.11
N TRP A 66 -7.28 -4.82 11.52
CA TRP A 66 -6.19 -3.91 11.16
C TRP A 66 -6.59 -2.92 10.06
N MET A 67 -7.27 -3.39 9.02
CA MET A 67 -7.57 -2.57 7.84
C MET A 67 -8.78 -1.65 8.03
N THR A 68 -9.75 -2.04 8.84
CA THR A 68 -10.99 -1.27 9.06
C THR A 68 -10.72 0.16 9.56
N PRO A 69 -9.91 0.39 10.61
CA PRO A 69 -9.58 1.74 11.03
C PRO A 69 -8.81 2.53 9.96
N ILE A 70 -7.95 1.89 9.17
CA ILE A 70 -7.25 2.55 8.06
C ILE A 70 -8.26 3.12 7.07
N VAL A 71 -9.22 2.32 6.64
CA VAL A 71 -10.26 2.73 5.69
C VAL A 71 -11.13 3.87 6.26
N LEU A 72 -11.55 3.73 7.52
CA LEU A 72 -12.41 4.74 8.17
C LEU A 72 -11.68 6.05 8.40
N LEU A 73 -10.43 6.01 8.84
CA LEU A 73 -9.67 7.20 9.22
C LEU A 73 -8.99 7.90 8.04
N VAL A 74 -8.73 7.21 6.93
CA VAL A 74 -8.18 7.84 5.70
C VAL A 74 -9.05 9.00 5.23
N LEU A 75 -10.38 8.86 5.32
CA LEU A 75 -11.31 9.94 4.96
C LEU A 75 -11.23 11.14 5.93
N PHE A 76 -10.88 10.91 7.19
CA PHE A 76 -10.77 11.94 8.24
C PHE A 76 -9.33 12.43 8.47
N GLY A 77 -8.35 11.76 7.88
CA GLY A 77 -6.91 12.03 8.09
C GLY A 77 -6.50 13.46 7.77
N GLY A 78 -7.13 14.10 6.78
CA GLY A 78 -6.91 15.49 6.44
C GLY A 78 -7.27 16.45 7.58
N VAL A 79 -8.39 16.23 8.26
CA VAL A 79 -8.85 17.07 9.40
C VAL A 79 -7.92 16.93 10.61
N LEU A 80 -7.40 15.72 10.85
CA LEU A 80 -6.46 15.48 11.94
C LEU A 80 -5.09 16.12 11.68
N ALA A 81 -4.63 16.08 10.41
CA ALA A 81 -3.37 16.69 9.99
C ALA A 81 -3.36 18.22 10.17
N ASP A 82 -4.52 18.86 10.11
CA ASP A 82 -4.66 20.31 10.32
C ASP A 82 -4.51 20.74 11.81
N ARG A 83 -4.75 19.81 12.74
CA ARG A 83 -4.67 20.08 14.20
C ARG A 83 -3.32 19.78 14.83
N PHE A 84 -2.59 18.78 14.30
CA PHE A 84 -1.34 18.30 14.88
C PHE A 84 -0.18 18.50 13.90
N THR A 85 1.04 18.69 14.44
CA THR A 85 2.22 18.73 13.59
C THR A 85 2.48 17.35 12.97
N PRO A 86 2.88 17.28 11.69
CA PRO A 86 3.12 16.01 11.00
C PRO A 86 4.07 15.07 11.76
N GLN A 87 5.11 15.65 12.36
CA GLN A 87 6.08 14.88 13.15
C GLN A 87 5.47 14.25 14.39
N LEU A 88 4.63 15.01 15.11
CA LEU A 88 3.97 14.51 16.32
C LEU A 88 3.03 13.36 15.97
N MET A 89 2.26 13.50 14.88
CA MET A 89 1.38 12.44 14.40
C MET A 89 2.16 11.15 14.08
N MET A 90 3.31 11.27 13.38
CA MET A 90 4.16 10.12 13.05
C MET A 90 4.75 9.49 14.32
N ILE A 91 5.25 10.28 15.26
CA ILE A 91 5.82 9.78 16.53
C ILE A 91 4.74 9.07 17.36
N CYS A 92 3.56 9.68 17.56
CA CYS A 92 2.46 9.07 18.29
C CYS A 92 1.99 7.76 17.63
N ALA A 93 1.92 7.72 16.30
CA ALA A 93 1.58 6.54 15.54
C ALA A 93 2.59 5.40 15.76
N ASP A 94 3.89 5.69 15.65
CA ASP A 94 4.94 4.69 15.86
C ASP A 94 4.99 4.20 17.31
N VAL A 95 4.79 5.09 18.30
CA VAL A 95 4.70 4.71 19.71
C VAL A 95 3.49 3.80 19.95
N ALA A 96 2.32 4.14 19.40
CA ALA A 96 1.12 3.31 19.53
C ALA A 96 1.33 1.91 18.89
N ARG A 97 1.95 1.85 17.70
CA ARG A 97 2.30 0.58 17.04
C ARG A 97 3.33 -0.21 17.83
N MET A 98 4.39 0.44 18.32
CA MET A 98 5.39 -0.18 19.20
C MET A 98 4.73 -0.82 20.43
N LEU A 99 3.87 -0.07 21.14
CA LEU A 99 3.18 -0.57 22.33
C LEU A 99 2.25 -1.75 21.99
N ALA A 100 1.51 -1.67 20.87
CA ALA A 100 0.67 -2.77 20.41
C ALA A 100 1.49 -4.03 20.13
N MET A 101 2.64 -3.91 19.46
CA MET A 101 3.51 -5.05 19.15
C MET A 101 4.20 -5.63 20.38
N LEU A 102 4.65 -4.79 21.32
CA LEU A 102 5.20 -5.26 22.59
C LEU A 102 4.16 -5.99 23.43
N THR A 103 2.93 -5.46 23.51
CA THR A 103 1.83 -6.13 24.21
C THR A 103 1.55 -7.48 23.57
N LEU A 104 1.50 -7.56 22.24
CA LEU A 104 1.26 -8.82 21.55
C LEU A 104 2.43 -9.82 21.76
N ALA A 105 3.67 -9.33 21.73
CA ALA A 105 4.84 -10.16 22.04
C ALA A 105 4.77 -10.75 23.45
N THR A 106 4.41 -9.95 24.45
CA THR A 106 4.28 -10.41 25.85
C THR A 106 3.13 -11.40 26.03
N LEU A 107 1.99 -11.19 25.37
CA LEU A 107 0.87 -12.13 25.40
C LEU A 107 1.24 -13.48 24.78
N LEU A 108 1.91 -13.47 23.63
CA LEU A 108 2.36 -14.67 22.92
C LEU A 108 3.50 -15.41 23.66
N PHE A 109 4.28 -14.69 24.47
CA PHE A 109 5.32 -15.30 25.30
C PHE A 109 4.74 -15.95 26.57
N SER A 110 3.69 -15.36 27.14
CA SER A 110 3.11 -15.78 28.42
C SER A 110 1.97 -16.80 28.30
N SER A 111 1.43 -17.01 27.10
CA SER A 111 0.29 -17.91 26.87
C SER A 111 0.34 -18.53 25.47
N ASP A 112 0.14 -19.85 25.41
CA ASP A 112 0.02 -20.58 24.14
C ASP A 112 -1.31 -20.30 23.41
N SER A 113 -2.29 -19.73 24.11
CA SER A 113 -3.62 -19.44 23.57
C SER A 113 -4.03 -18.02 23.90
N VAL A 114 -3.63 -17.08 23.03
CA VAL A 114 -4.05 -15.66 23.13
C VAL A 114 -5.45 -15.53 22.53
N PRO A 115 -6.43 -14.96 23.26
CA PRO A 115 -7.79 -14.76 22.74
C PRO A 115 -7.80 -13.86 21.49
N LEU A 116 -8.57 -14.26 20.47
CA LEU A 116 -8.62 -13.56 19.18
C LEU A 116 -8.98 -12.08 19.30
N TRP A 117 -9.90 -11.73 20.23
CA TRP A 117 -10.31 -10.33 20.42
C TRP A 117 -9.17 -9.43 20.89
N GLN A 118 -8.19 -9.96 21.64
CA GLN A 118 -7.00 -9.19 22.04
C GLN A 118 -6.11 -8.90 20.83
N ILE A 119 -5.87 -9.92 19.99
CA ILE A 119 -5.13 -9.74 18.73
C ILE A 119 -5.84 -8.73 17.85
N MET A 120 -7.15 -8.85 17.65
CA MET A 120 -7.96 -7.92 16.86
C MET A 120 -7.91 -6.49 17.40
N GLY A 121 -8.00 -6.31 18.72
CA GLY A 121 -7.93 -4.99 19.37
C GLY A 121 -6.58 -4.31 19.15
N LEU A 122 -5.47 -5.05 19.30
CA LEU A 122 -4.12 -4.55 19.06
C LEU A 122 -3.87 -4.27 17.57
N MET A 123 -4.42 -5.09 16.68
CA MET A 123 -4.37 -4.85 15.24
C MET A 123 -5.20 -3.62 14.85
N ALA A 124 -6.38 -3.43 15.41
CA ALA A 124 -7.18 -2.22 15.18
C ALA A 124 -6.46 -0.95 15.66
N LEU A 125 -5.81 -0.98 16.82
CA LEU A 125 -4.95 0.11 17.30
C LEU A 125 -3.80 0.39 16.33
N SER A 126 -3.11 -0.65 15.87
CA SER A 126 -2.02 -0.53 14.89
C SER A 126 -2.52 0.03 13.56
N GLY A 127 -3.69 -0.39 13.09
CA GLY A 127 -4.33 0.12 11.88
C GLY A 127 -4.70 1.60 12.00
N ALA A 128 -5.30 2.02 13.12
CA ALA A 128 -5.60 3.43 13.39
C ALA A 128 -4.34 4.29 13.41
N ALA A 129 -3.27 3.80 14.04
CA ALA A 129 -1.97 4.46 14.05
C ALA A 129 -1.38 4.58 12.64
N THR A 130 -1.47 3.53 11.82
CA THR A 130 -1.03 3.55 10.41
C THR A 130 -1.78 4.62 9.60
N ALA A 131 -3.09 4.77 9.80
CA ALA A 131 -3.89 5.80 9.13
C ALA A 131 -3.44 7.22 9.50
N MET A 132 -3.02 7.44 10.75
CA MET A 132 -2.49 8.73 11.22
C MET A 132 -1.09 9.03 10.70
N PHE A 133 -0.28 8.02 10.41
CA PHE A 133 1.09 8.17 9.94
C PHE A 133 1.15 8.74 8.51
N GLN A 134 0.26 8.31 7.62
CA GLN A 134 0.29 8.61 6.18
C GLN A 134 0.25 10.11 5.84
N PRO A 135 -0.71 10.92 6.36
CA PRO A 135 -0.75 12.35 6.07
C PRO A 135 0.48 13.10 6.63
N GLY A 136 1.00 12.65 7.77
CA GLY A 136 2.26 13.17 8.35
C GLY A 136 3.43 12.96 7.39
N MET A 137 3.58 11.78 6.83
CA MET A 137 4.65 11.44 5.90
C MET A 137 4.64 12.32 4.64
N ALA A 138 3.48 12.47 4.00
CA ALA A 138 3.37 13.23 2.76
C ALA A 138 3.78 14.71 2.93
N SER A 139 3.47 15.32 4.07
CA SER A 139 3.79 16.70 4.37
C SER A 139 5.23 16.92 4.85
N MET A 140 5.95 15.87 5.26
CA MET A 140 7.34 15.96 5.74
C MET A 140 8.37 16.06 4.63
N VAL A 141 8.17 15.39 3.49
CA VAL A 141 9.16 15.31 2.40
C VAL A 141 9.67 16.68 1.95
N PRO A 142 8.79 17.67 1.63
CA PRO A 142 9.25 19.00 1.20
C PRO A 142 9.96 19.81 2.30
N ARG A 143 9.81 19.42 3.56
CA ARG A 143 10.43 20.10 4.72
C ARG A 143 11.82 19.59 5.07
N VAL A 144 12.17 18.39 4.60
CA VAL A 144 13.43 17.72 4.92
C VAL A 144 14.38 17.60 3.73
N ALA A 145 13.88 17.80 2.51
CA ALA A 145 14.65 17.69 1.28
C ALA A 145 14.33 18.84 0.30
N GLU A 146 15.37 19.42 -0.31
CA GLU A 146 15.26 20.43 -1.38
C GLU A 146 14.91 19.74 -2.72
N ASP A 147 15.55 18.61 -3.02
CA ASP A 147 15.22 17.78 -4.18
C ASP A 147 14.13 16.75 -3.81
N ILE A 148 12.88 17.20 -3.89
CA ILE A 148 11.70 16.39 -3.56
C ILE A 148 11.61 15.14 -4.43
N GLN A 149 11.99 15.24 -5.71
CA GLN A 149 11.91 14.12 -6.65
C GLN A 149 12.87 13.01 -6.26
N LYS A 150 14.14 13.34 -5.96
CA LYS A 150 15.12 12.35 -5.49
C LYS A 150 14.75 11.78 -4.12
N ALA A 151 14.23 12.61 -3.21
CA ALA A 151 13.76 12.17 -1.91
C ALA A 151 12.64 11.13 -2.04
N ASN A 152 11.62 11.40 -2.85
CA ASN A 152 10.54 10.45 -3.11
C ASN A 152 11.05 9.17 -3.79
N ALA A 153 12.00 9.25 -4.72
CA ALA A 153 12.59 8.07 -5.35
C ALA A 153 13.30 7.17 -4.33
N LEU A 154 14.07 7.76 -3.40
CA LEU A 154 14.72 7.01 -2.31
C LEU A 154 13.72 6.35 -1.38
N LEU A 155 12.64 7.04 -1.02
CA LEU A 155 11.57 6.48 -0.19
C LEU A 155 10.86 5.30 -0.87
N ARG A 156 10.64 5.38 -2.18
CA ARG A 156 10.09 4.27 -2.98
C ARG A 156 11.01 3.06 -3.04
N ILE A 157 12.32 3.30 -3.14
CA ILE A 157 13.32 2.21 -3.06
C ILE A 157 13.26 1.54 -1.68
N SER A 158 13.18 2.32 -0.60
CA SER A 158 13.05 1.78 0.75
C SER A 158 11.76 0.97 0.93
N GLU A 159 10.64 1.44 0.39
CA GLU A 159 9.37 0.73 0.39
C GLU A 159 9.46 -0.62 -0.36
N ALA A 160 10.05 -0.60 -1.56
CA ALA A 160 10.25 -1.80 -2.36
C ALA A 160 11.17 -2.82 -1.66
N LEU A 161 12.27 -2.34 -1.04
CA LEU A 161 13.15 -3.21 -0.27
C LEU A 161 12.47 -3.79 0.98
N SER A 162 11.63 -3.02 1.66
CA SER A 162 10.88 -3.49 2.83
C SER A 162 9.84 -4.54 2.46
N THR A 163 9.16 -4.35 1.32
CA THR A 163 8.22 -5.34 0.77
C THR A 163 8.93 -6.65 0.37
N LEU A 164 10.16 -6.54 -0.14
CA LEU A 164 10.96 -7.70 -0.53
C LEU A 164 11.55 -8.42 0.69
N LEU A 165 12.16 -7.68 1.62
CA LEU A 165 12.95 -8.27 2.70
C LEU A 165 12.12 -8.56 3.97
N GLY A 166 11.08 -7.76 4.23
CA GLY A 166 10.29 -7.83 5.45
C GLY A 166 9.68 -9.21 5.70
N PRO A 167 8.93 -9.79 4.75
CA PRO A 167 8.32 -11.10 4.93
C PRO A 167 9.35 -12.23 5.17
N GLY A 168 10.45 -12.21 4.41
CA GLY A 168 11.55 -13.19 4.58
C GLY A 168 12.18 -13.10 5.96
N LEU A 169 12.48 -11.87 6.42
CA LEU A 169 13.01 -11.63 7.77
C LEU A 169 12.05 -12.12 8.86
N ALA A 170 10.75 -11.82 8.72
CA ALA A 170 9.74 -12.31 9.65
C ALA A 170 9.70 -13.84 9.68
N GLY A 171 9.71 -14.51 8.53
CA GLY A 171 9.74 -15.96 8.44
C GLY A 171 10.98 -16.59 9.11
N ILE A 172 12.16 -15.98 8.90
CA ILE A 172 13.41 -16.40 9.57
C ILE A 172 13.30 -16.21 11.09
N LEU A 173 12.86 -15.04 11.56
CA LEU A 173 12.73 -14.76 12.99
C LEU A 173 11.73 -15.72 13.67
N VAL A 174 10.60 -15.99 13.02
CA VAL A 174 9.63 -16.95 13.52
C VAL A 174 10.23 -18.36 13.63
N ALA A 175 11.01 -18.78 12.64
CA ALA A 175 11.61 -20.11 12.63
C ALA A 175 12.70 -20.29 13.70
N TYR A 176 13.49 -19.27 13.99
CA TYR A 176 14.64 -19.36 14.92
C TYR A 176 14.35 -18.78 16.31
N TRP A 177 13.42 -17.84 16.42
CA TRP A 177 13.21 -17.09 17.66
C TRP A 177 11.73 -17.02 18.10
N GLN A 178 10.90 -17.89 17.58
CA GLN A 178 9.46 -17.92 17.80
C GLN A 178 8.72 -16.67 17.30
N VAL A 179 7.39 -16.72 17.29
CA VAL A 179 6.54 -15.60 16.84
C VAL A 179 6.70 -14.37 17.74
N SER A 180 6.82 -14.55 19.04
CA SER A 180 7.04 -13.45 20.01
C SER A 180 8.32 -12.66 19.72
N GLY A 181 9.40 -13.34 19.31
CA GLY A 181 10.64 -12.69 18.90
C GLY A 181 10.49 -11.80 17.67
N SER A 182 9.69 -12.21 16.70
CA SER A 182 9.41 -11.38 15.53
C SER A 182 8.69 -10.07 15.91
N TYR A 183 7.73 -10.12 16.84
CA TYR A 183 7.03 -8.94 17.34
C TYR A 183 7.92 -8.00 18.14
N ILE A 184 8.92 -8.52 18.88
CA ILE A 184 9.92 -7.69 19.57
C ILE A 184 10.74 -6.89 18.53
N VAL A 185 11.17 -7.52 17.43
CA VAL A 185 11.93 -6.85 16.37
C VAL A 185 11.06 -5.80 15.65
N ILE A 186 9.80 -6.11 15.36
CA ILE A 186 8.83 -5.16 14.79
C ILE A 186 8.65 -3.95 15.73
N ALA A 187 8.46 -4.19 17.02
CA ALA A 187 8.35 -3.13 18.02
C ALA A 187 9.61 -2.28 18.12
N ALA A 188 10.80 -2.91 18.09
CA ALA A 188 12.07 -2.20 18.09
C ALA A 188 12.25 -1.32 16.83
N ALA A 189 11.79 -1.76 15.69
CA ALA A 189 11.82 -0.97 14.46
C ALA A 189 10.88 0.25 14.53
N TYR A 190 9.68 0.13 15.10
CA TYR A 190 8.81 1.28 15.35
C TYR A 190 9.40 2.20 16.44
N ALA A 191 10.00 1.66 17.49
CA ALA A 191 10.70 2.44 18.51
C ALA A 191 11.85 3.25 17.90
N LEU A 192 12.66 2.62 17.04
CA LEU A 192 13.73 3.30 16.30
C LEU A 192 13.18 4.44 15.44
N SER A 193 12.09 4.20 14.72
CA SER A 193 11.43 5.24 13.92
C SER A 193 10.99 6.41 14.79
N ALA A 194 10.27 6.15 15.88
CA ALA A 194 9.80 7.20 16.80
C ALA A 194 10.96 8.01 17.39
N LEU A 195 12.03 7.34 17.87
CA LEU A 195 13.21 7.98 18.46
C LEU A 195 13.95 8.87 17.46
N VAL A 196 14.13 8.38 16.23
CA VAL A 196 14.84 9.11 15.16
C VAL A 196 14.03 10.32 14.66
N LEU A 197 12.71 10.32 14.82
CA LEU A 197 11.85 11.47 14.50
C LEU A 197 11.87 12.57 15.57
N LEU A 198 12.25 12.27 16.82
CA LEU A 198 12.22 13.25 17.92
C LEU A 198 12.98 14.57 17.63
N PRO A 199 14.21 14.54 17.04
CA PRO A 199 14.93 15.76 16.73
C PRO A 199 14.25 16.65 15.70
N LEU A 200 13.36 16.08 14.85
CA LEU A 200 12.64 16.79 13.80
C LEU A 200 11.40 17.55 14.33
N ARG A 201 11.04 17.37 15.61
CA ARG A 201 9.85 17.96 16.25
C ARG A 201 9.77 19.48 16.22
N LYS A 202 10.89 20.18 15.97
CA LYS A 202 10.99 21.64 15.94
C LYS A 202 10.65 22.27 14.59
N LEU A 203 10.24 21.50 13.59
CA LEU A 203 9.83 22.03 12.29
C LEU A 203 8.44 22.66 12.39
N HIS A 204 8.38 24.00 12.28
CA HIS A 204 7.11 24.76 12.33
C HIS A 204 6.22 24.42 11.13
N THR A 205 4.93 24.36 11.39
CA THR A 205 3.90 24.18 10.34
C THR A 205 3.29 25.55 10.05
N GLU A 206 3.50 26.10 8.87
CA GLU A 206 2.61 27.12 8.35
C GLU A 206 1.26 26.46 8.08
N ARG A 207 0.22 26.95 8.70
CA ARG A 207 -1.17 26.50 8.45
C ARG A 207 -1.58 27.03 7.09
N ASP A 208 -1.89 26.14 6.17
CA ASP A 208 -2.56 26.48 4.93
C ASP A 208 -4.05 26.66 5.25
N GLU A 209 -4.46 27.91 5.49
CA GLU A 209 -5.85 28.30 5.75
C GLU A 209 -6.63 28.28 4.43
N GLY A 210 -6.91 27.09 3.94
CA GLY A 210 -7.78 26.92 2.78
C GLY A 210 -9.25 27.18 3.13
N ASP A 211 -9.81 28.30 2.64
CA ASP A 211 -11.13 28.87 2.95
C ASP A 211 -12.38 28.02 2.62
N ALA A 212 -12.25 26.85 1.98
CA ALA A 212 -13.40 26.06 1.57
C ALA A 212 -13.70 24.91 2.55
N PRO A 213 -14.92 24.77 3.07
CA PRO A 213 -15.30 23.69 3.96
C PRO A 213 -15.13 22.32 3.29
N MET A 214 -14.64 21.35 4.05
CA MET A 214 -14.25 20.00 3.58
C MET A 214 -15.35 19.30 2.74
N TRP A 215 -16.62 19.45 3.13
CA TRP A 215 -17.72 18.83 2.41
C TRP A 215 -17.93 19.41 0.99
N ARG A 216 -17.64 20.70 0.76
CA ARG A 216 -17.65 21.28 -0.59
C ARG A 216 -16.52 20.74 -1.45
N ARG A 217 -15.34 20.55 -0.86
CA ARG A 217 -14.20 19.92 -1.54
C ARG A 217 -14.53 18.48 -1.96
N LEU A 218 -15.19 17.72 -1.07
CA LEU A 218 -15.67 16.37 -1.37
C LEU A 218 -16.73 16.39 -2.48
N ALA A 219 -17.75 17.23 -2.39
CA ALA A 219 -18.80 17.30 -3.41
C ALA A 219 -18.26 17.58 -4.83
N THR A 220 -17.30 18.50 -4.95
CA THR A 220 -16.64 18.80 -6.23
C THR A 220 -15.86 17.58 -6.75
N GLY A 221 -15.13 16.90 -5.86
CA GLY A 221 -14.43 15.66 -6.21
C GLY A 221 -15.39 14.56 -6.71
N TRP A 222 -16.56 14.42 -6.07
CA TRP A 222 -17.59 13.46 -6.46
C TRP A 222 -18.16 13.74 -7.85
N GLN A 223 -18.44 15.00 -8.19
CA GLN A 223 -18.93 15.37 -9.52
C GLN A 223 -17.92 15.02 -10.61
N GLU A 224 -16.64 15.35 -10.38
CA GLU A 224 -15.54 15.01 -11.28
C GLU A 224 -15.31 13.51 -11.42
N PHE A 225 -15.43 12.77 -10.32
CA PHE A 225 -15.36 11.32 -10.30
C PHE A 225 -16.49 10.69 -11.14
N ARG A 226 -17.74 11.10 -10.88
CA ARG A 226 -18.91 10.57 -11.54
C ARG A 226 -18.98 10.90 -13.04
N SER A 227 -18.39 12.03 -13.47
CA SER A 227 -18.37 12.45 -14.88
C SER A 227 -17.52 11.54 -15.77
N ARG A 228 -16.61 10.73 -15.18
CA ARG A 228 -15.67 9.89 -15.95
C ARG A 228 -16.00 8.41 -15.84
N GLN A 229 -16.69 7.89 -16.85
CA GLN A 229 -17.15 6.49 -16.87
C GLN A 229 -16.01 5.48 -16.71
N TRP A 230 -14.83 5.72 -17.31
CA TRP A 230 -13.68 4.83 -17.17
C TRP A 230 -13.16 4.75 -15.73
N LEU A 231 -13.25 5.87 -14.98
CA LEU A 231 -12.73 5.96 -13.62
C LEU A 231 -13.59 5.16 -12.64
N TRP A 232 -14.90 5.50 -12.55
CA TRP A 232 -15.78 4.78 -11.64
C TRP A 232 -16.03 3.33 -12.08
N GLY A 233 -15.94 3.02 -13.40
CA GLY A 233 -16.03 1.66 -13.92
C GLY A 233 -14.87 0.78 -13.43
N VAL A 234 -13.63 1.28 -13.43
CA VAL A 234 -12.48 0.57 -12.84
C VAL A 234 -12.69 0.38 -11.35
N ILE A 235 -13.09 1.42 -10.62
CA ILE A 235 -13.25 1.35 -9.16
C ILE A 235 -14.37 0.40 -8.75
N ALA A 236 -15.50 0.36 -9.50
CA ALA A 236 -16.55 -0.61 -9.27
C ALA A 236 -16.06 -2.06 -9.41
N VAL A 237 -15.26 -2.33 -10.46
CA VAL A 237 -14.62 -3.65 -10.64
C VAL A 237 -13.65 -3.93 -9.49
N TRP A 238 -12.85 -2.94 -9.08
CA TRP A 238 -11.90 -3.09 -7.96
C TRP A 238 -12.59 -3.32 -6.62
N SER A 239 -13.76 -2.71 -6.37
CA SER A 239 -14.55 -3.00 -5.17
C SER A 239 -14.98 -4.46 -5.11
N VAL A 240 -15.47 -5.02 -6.24
CA VAL A 240 -15.83 -6.45 -6.33
C VAL A 240 -14.58 -7.33 -6.23
N TYR A 241 -13.47 -6.91 -6.86
CA TYR A 241 -12.18 -7.58 -6.77
C TYR A 241 -11.65 -7.60 -5.33
N GLY A 242 -11.82 -6.50 -4.60
CA GLY A 242 -11.50 -6.38 -3.18
C GLY A 242 -12.23 -7.40 -2.32
N LEU A 243 -13.51 -7.65 -2.61
CA LEU A 243 -14.35 -8.59 -1.87
C LEU A 243 -13.97 -10.05 -2.16
N PHE A 244 -13.89 -10.42 -3.44
CA PHE A 244 -13.81 -11.82 -3.86
C PHE A 244 -12.40 -12.30 -4.19
N VAL A 245 -11.45 -11.41 -4.37
CA VAL A 245 -10.06 -11.78 -4.71
C VAL A 245 -9.09 -11.35 -3.61
N PHE A 246 -8.91 -10.05 -3.36
CA PHE A 246 -7.97 -9.58 -2.33
C PHE A 246 -8.40 -9.94 -0.91
N GLY A 247 -9.72 -10.03 -0.65
CA GLY A 247 -10.26 -10.42 0.64
C GLY A 247 -9.79 -11.82 1.03
N PRO A 248 -10.15 -12.86 0.28
CA PRO A 248 -9.80 -14.25 0.59
C PRO A 248 -8.33 -14.60 0.34
N ALA A 249 -7.69 -14.05 -0.70
CA ALA A 249 -6.35 -14.46 -1.13
C ALA A 249 -5.30 -14.35 -0.02
N LEU A 250 -5.32 -13.28 0.76
CA LEU A 250 -4.31 -13.10 1.81
C LEU A 250 -4.53 -14.02 3.01
N PRO A 251 -5.69 -14.05 3.71
CA PRO A 251 -5.85 -14.89 4.88
C PRO A 251 -5.80 -16.40 4.57
N LEU A 252 -6.51 -16.85 3.52
CA LEU A 252 -6.55 -18.27 3.17
C LEU A 252 -5.26 -18.72 2.49
N GLY A 253 -4.73 -17.93 1.55
CA GLY A 253 -3.47 -18.25 0.88
C GLY A 253 -2.30 -18.32 1.85
N ALA A 254 -2.21 -17.36 2.80
CA ALA A 254 -1.17 -17.39 3.82
C ALA A 254 -1.32 -18.60 4.76
N ALA A 255 -2.55 -18.93 5.17
CA ALA A 255 -2.79 -20.10 6.00
C ALA A 255 -2.35 -21.40 5.32
N LEU A 256 -2.77 -21.62 4.07
CA LEU A 256 -2.37 -22.81 3.29
C LEU A 256 -0.85 -22.83 3.03
N MET A 257 -0.22 -21.71 2.69
CA MET A 257 1.23 -21.66 2.49
C MET A 257 2.01 -21.96 3.77
N ILE A 258 1.51 -21.56 4.95
CA ILE A 258 2.14 -21.90 6.23
C ILE A 258 1.96 -23.39 6.52
N GLU A 259 0.79 -23.95 6.25
CA GLU A 259 0.52 -25.39 6.40
C GLU A 259 1.41 -26.23 5.50
N GLN A 260 1.54 -25.86 4.22
CA GLN A 260 2.29 -26.59 3.19
C GLN A 260 3.81 -26.44 3.31
N HIS A 261 4.29 -25.24 3.67
CA HIS A 261 5.71 -24.86 3.58
C HIS A 261 6.30 -24.28 4.87
N GLY A 262 5.50 -24.17 5.93
CA GLY A 262 5.89 -23.54 7.20
C GLY A 262 5.96 -22.00 7.09
N ALA A 263 6.13 -21.36 8.26
CA ALA A 263 6.17 -19.89 8.34
C ALA A 263 7.33 -19.28 7.56
N SER A 264 8.51 -19.93 7.57
CA SER A 264 9.68 -19.50 6.80
C SER A 264 9.42 -19.61 5.30
N GLY A 265 8.80 -20.72 4.84
CA GLY A 265 8.42 -20.90 3.44
C GLY A 265 7.45 -19.82 2.97
N TYR A 266 6.41 -19.53 3.75
CA TYR A 266 5.49 -18.42 3.47
C TYR A 266 6.23 -17.07 3.39
N GLY A 267 7.14 -16.79 4.34
CA GLY A 267 7.94 -15.57 4.30
C GLY A 267 8.74 -15.40 3.00
N TRP A 268 9.38 -16.48 2.51
CA TRP A 268 10.12 -16.45 1.24
C TRP A 268 9.20 -16.31 0.03
N ILE A 269 8.02 -16.94 0.02
CA ILE A 269 7.03 -16.78 -1.05
C ILE A 269 6.50 -15.35 -1.09
N ALA A 270 6.20 -14.75 0.06
CA ALA A 270 5.79 -13.35 0.16
C ALA A 270 6.91 -12.38 -0.28
N SER A 271 8.18 -12.71 0.01
CA SER A 271 9.33 -11.97 -0.52
C SER A 271 9.45 -12.11 -2.05
N ALA A 272 9.14 -13.27 -2.60
CA ALA A 272 9.09 -13.48 -4.05
C ALA A 272 8.02 -12.62 -4.73
N ASP A 273 6.85 -12.45 -4.10
CA ASP A 273 5.82 -11.49 -4.56
C ASP A 273 6.35 -10.05 -4.58
N GLY A 274 7.08 -9.65 -3.52
CA GLY A 274 7.78 -8.36 -3.46
C GLY A 274 8.80 -8.17 -4.59
N ALA A 275 9.58 -9.21 -4.93
CA ALA A 275 10.50 -9.17 -6.07
C ALA A 275 9.74 -8.98 -7.40
N GLY A 276 8.62 -9.69 -7.59
CA GLY A 276 7.73 -9.50 -8.72
C GLY A 276 7.21 -8.07 -8.82
N THR A 277 6.80 -7.49 -7.70
CA THR A 277 6.34 -6.09 -7.59
C THR A 277 7.43 -5.10 -8.05
N ILE A 278 8.67 -5.30 -7.67
CA ILE A 278 9.80 -4.47 -8.14
C ILE A 278 9.97 -4.62 -9.66
N ILE A 279 9.98 -5.83 -10.18
CA ILE A 279 10.11 -6.11 -11.62
C ILE A 279 8.97 -5.45 -12.39
N GLY A 280 7.72 -5.60 -11.93
CA GLY A 280 6.54 -5.01 -12.55
C GLY A 280 6.57 -3.49 -12.57
N GLY A 281 7.00 -2.87 -11.48
CA GLY A 281 7.20 -1.42 -11.38
C GLY A 281 8.26 -0.92 -12.37
N LEU A 282 9.43 -1.58 -12.44
CA LEU A 282 10.52 -1.22 -13.35
C LEU A 282 10.13 -1.36 -14.83
N ILE A 283 9.42 -2.43 -15.17
CA ILE A 283 8.92 -2.64 -16.54
C ILE A 283 7.85 -1.60 -16.84
N GLY A 284 6.92 -1.34 -15.90
CA GLY A 284 5.86 -0.35 -16.06
C GLY A 284 6.38 1.09 -16.30
N MET A 285 7.54 1.45 -15.73
CA MET A 285 8.18 2.75 -15.97
C MET A 285 8.76 2.87 -17.40
N ARG A 286 9.17 1.76 -18.00
CA ARG A 286 9.79 1.74 -19.35
C ARG A 286 8.78 1.53 -20.46
N VAL A 287 7.79 0.70 -20.22
CA VAL A 287 6.77 0.33 -21.23
C VAL A 287 5.68 1.41 -21.30
N ARG A 288 5.47 1.95 -22.50
CA ARG A 288 4.56 3.06 -22.77
C ARG A 288 3.44 2.66 -23.74
N PRO A 289 2.48 1.83 -23.33
CA PRO A 289 1.44 1.34 -24.22
C PRO A 289 0.48 2.45 -24.66
N ARG A 290 -0.03 2.34 -25.90
CA ARG A 290 -1.04 3.26 -26.43
C ARG A 290 -2.34 3.27 -25.63
N ARG A 291 -2.70 2.14 -24.99
CA ARG A 291 -3.89 1.91 -24.17
C ARG A 291 -3.43 1.39 -22.79
N PRO A 292 -3.08 2.26 -21.85
CA PRO A 292 -2.45 1.86 -20.60
C PRO A 292 -3.35 0.96 -19.74
N LEU A 293 -4.66 1.26 -19.65
CA LEU A 293 -5.59 0.45 -18.86
C LEU A 293 -5.76 -0.96 -19.43
N VAL A 294 -5.77 -1.12 -20.75
CA VAL A 294 -5.84 -2.44 -21.39
C VAL A 294 -4.58 -3.25 -21.11
N ALA A 295 -3.40 -2.64 -21.30
CA ALA A 295 -2.13 -3.31 -21.03
C ALA A 295 -1.99 -3.70 -19.55
N GLY A 296 -2.39 -2.81 -18.63
CA GLY A 296 -2.41 -3.08 -17.21
C GLY A 296 -3.36 -4.22 -16.82
N ALA A 297 -4.58 -4.23 -17.39
CA ALA A 297 -5.56 -5.28 -17.14
C ALA A 297 -5.08 -6.66 -17.64
N LEU A 298 -4.43 -6.70 -18.80
CA LEU A 298 -3.83 -7.95 -19.33
C LEU A 298 -2.68 -8.44 -18.44
N ALA A 299 -1.82 -7.55 -17.95
CA ALA A 299 -0.78 -7.91 -16.99
C ALA A 299 -1.38 -8.40 -15.65
N MET A 300 -2.48 -7.79 -15.19
CA MET A 300 -3.16 -8.17 -13.96
C MET A 300 -3.78 -9.58 -14.02
N LEU A 301 -3.99 -10.17 -15.20
CA LEU A 301 -4.37 -11.59 -15.32
C LEU A 301 -3.37 -12.52 -14.63
N CYS A 302 -2.09 -12.13 -14.58
CA CYS A 302 -1.06 -12.87 -13.86
C CYS A 302 -1.37 -12.99 -12.35
N PHE A 303 -2.14 -12.06 -11.78
CA PHE A 303 -2.51 -12.09 -10.36
C PHE A 303 -3.41 -13.28 -10.01
N ALA A 304 -4.11 -13.87 -10.98
CA ALA A 304 -4.89 -15.08 -10.75
C ALA A 304 -4.04 -16.25 -10.21
N LEU A 305 -2.72 -16.25 -10.47
CA LEU A 305 -1.79 -17.25 -9.94
C LEU A 305 -1.55 -17.12 -8.43
N ASN A 306 -1.76 -15.94 -7.83
CA ASN A 306 -1.55 -15.72 -6.41
C ASN A 306 -2.46 -16.60 -5.54
N PRO A 307 -3.80 -16.62 -5.69
CA PRO A 307 -4.66 -17.53 -4.97
C PRO A 307 -4.62 -18.98 -5.53
N LEU A 308 -4.30 -19.18 -6.81
CA LEU A 308 -4.36 -20.49 -7.46
C LEU A 308 -3.24 -21.42 -6.98
N ALA A 309 -2.02 -20.91 -6.84
CA ALA A 309 -0.86 -21.75 -6.52
C ALA A 309 -0.98 -22.46 -5.16
N PRO A 310 -1.33 -21.80 -4.04
CA PRO A 310 -1.56 -22.48 -2.77
C PRO A 310 -2.80 -23.38 -2.80
N ALA A 311 -3.86 -23.00 -3.53
CA ALA A 311 -5.08 -23.80 -3.64
C ALA A 311 -4.87 -25.14 -4.35
N LEU A 312 -3.93 -25.20 -5.29
CA LEU A 312 -3.58 -26.42 -6.02
C LEU A 312 -2.34 -27.12 -5.43
N GLU A 313 -1.90 -26.71 -4.23
CA GLU A 313 -0.80 -27.31 -3.48
C GLU A 313 0.50 -27.44 -4.30
N TRP A 314 0.84 -26.40 -5.05
CA TRP A 314 2.05 -26.42 -5.87
C TRP A 314 3.29 -26.50 -4.99
N SER A 315 4.37 -27.04 -5.55
CA SER A 315 5.65 -27.08 -4.85
C SER A 315 6.12 -25.69 -4.47
N PHE A 316 6.95 -25.58 -3.42
CA PHE A 316 7.50 -24.31 -2.94
C PHE A 316 8.06 -23.45 -4.09
N ALA A 317 8.88 -24.03 -4.97
CA ALA A 317 9.49 -23.31 -6.09
C ALA A 317 8.43 -22.81 -7.11
N ALA A 318 7.42 -23.63 -7.42
CA ALA A 318 6.36 -23.25 -8.34
C ALA A 318 5.47 -22.14 -7.74
N THR A 319 5.13 -22.23 -6.45
CA THR A 319 4.38 -21.20 -5.72
C THR A 319 5.16 -19.90 -5.65
N ALA A 320 6.46 -19.93 -5.38
CA ALA A 320 7.31 -18.74 -5.37
C ALA A 320 7.36 -18.06 -6.76
N VAL A 321 7.53 -18.84 -7.84
CA VAL A 321 7.51 -18.31 -9.22
C VAL A 321 6.13 -17.72 -9.55
N ALA A 322 5.04 -18.38 -9.18
CA ALA A 322 3.68 -17.88 -9.37
C ALA A 322 3.47 -16.51 -8.68
N HIS A 323 4.00 -16.35 -7.46
CA HIS A 323 3.93 -15.07 -6.72
C HIS A 323 4.81 -13.99 -7.35
N VAL A 324 6.00 -14.30 -7.89
CA VAL A 324 6.77 -13.33 -8.68
C VAL A 324 5.96 -12.83 -9.88
N ILE A 325 5.32 -13.75 -10.62
CA ILE A 325 4.51 -13.41 -11.79
C ILE A 325 3.26 -12.59 -11.38
N ALA A 326 2.63 -12.94 -10.26
CA ALA A 326 1.46 -12.22 -9.73
C ALA A 326 1.83 -10.80 -9.28
N GLY A 327 2.91 -10.66 -8.51
CA GLY A 327 3.44 -9.36 -8.06
C GLY A 327 3.83 -8.45 -9.24
N TYR A 328 4.45 -9.01 -10.28
CA TYR A 328 4.70 -8.30 -11.54
C TYR A 328 3.41 -7.71 -12.13
N GLY A 329 2.37 -8.53 -12.29
CA GLY A 329 1.11 -8.11 -12.88
C GLY A 329 0.43 -7.00 -12.07
N PHE A 330 0.40 -7.15 -10.75
CA PHE A 330 -0.17 -6.17 -9.82
C PHE A 330 0.55 -4.81 -9.89
N ALA A 331 1.87 -4.81 -9.81
CA ALA A 331 2.66 -3.58 -9.85
C ALA A 331 2.62 -2.89 -11.21
N PHE A 332 2.67 -3.65 -12.30
CA PHE A 332 2.52 -3.10 -13.65
C PHE A 332 1.15 -2.42 -13.83
N TRP A 333 0.06 -3.07 -13.37
CA TRP A 333 -1.26 -2.43 -13.31
C TRP A 333 -1.22 -1.11 -12.54
N GLY A 334 -0.64 -1.11 -11.34
CA GLY A 334 -0.55 0.09 -10.49
C GLY A 334 0.12 1.27 -11.20
N VAL A 335 1.20 1.03 -11.97
CA VAL A 335 1.87 2.07 -12.77
C VAL A 335 0.96 2.56 -13.89
N MET A 336 0.28 1.66 -14.62
CA MET A 336 -0.63 2.04 -15.71
C MET A 336 -1.84 2.82 -15.19
N TRP A 337 -2.40 2.42 -14.04
CA TRP A 337 -3.48 3.11 -13.36
C TRP A 337 -3.08 4.51 -12.92
N ALA A 338 -2.02 4.64 -12.13
CA ALA A 338 -1.53 5.92 -11.62
C ALA A 338 -1.22 6.90 -12.77
N THR A 339 -0.56 6.43 -13.83
CA THR A 339 -0.27 7.23 -15.02
C THR A 339 -1.55 7.70 -15.72
N SER A 340 -2.56 6.81 -15.84
CA SER A 340 -3.84 7.16 -16.47
C SER A 340 -4.60 8.21 -15.67
N VAL A 341 -4.68 8.04 -14.35
CA VAL A 341 -5.34 9.00 -13.45
C VAL A 341 -4.64 10.36 -13.51
N GLN A 342 -3.32 10.41 -13.35
CA GLN A 342 -2.55 11.65 -13.33
C GLN A 342 -2.55 12.40 -14.67
N SER A 343 -2.64 11.69 -15.79
CA SER A 343 -2.61 12.32 -17.12
C SER A 343 -3.98 12.81 -17.62
N HIS A 344 -5.10 12.26 -17.10
CA HIS A 344 -6.44 12.61 -17.58
C HIS A 344 -7.25 13.46 -16.60
N ILE A 345 -6.77 13.62 -15.36
CA ILE A 345 -7.47 14.40 -14.34
C ILE A 345 -6.70 15.71 -14.11
N PRO A 346 -7.40 16.88 -14.14
CA PRO A 346 -6.76 18.17 -13.87
C PRO A 346 -6.13 18.20 -12.47
N LEU A 347 -4.96 18.81 -12.33
CA LEU A 347 -4.22 18.90 -11.07
C LEU A 347 -5.04 19.54 -9.94
N THR A 348 -5.91 20.50 -10.28
CA THR A 348 -6.78 21.23 -9.35
C THR A 348 -7.79 20.35 -8.61
N VAL A 349 -8.15 19.19 -9.18
CA VAL A 349 -9.14 18.23 -8.61
C VAL A 349 -8.55 16.84 -8.36
N LEU A 350 -7.30 16.60 -8.76
CA LEU A 350 -6.64 15.29 -8.71
C LEU A 350 -6.64 14.69 -7.29
N SER A 351 -6.29 15.48 -6.28
CA SER A 351 -6.25 15.01 -4.88
C SER A 351 -7.62 14.56 -4.37
N ARG A 352 -8.69 15.27 -4.77
CA ARG A 352 -10.07 14.96 -4.39
C ARG A 352 -10.58 13.70 -5.08
N VAL A 353 -10.28 13.55 -6.38
CA VAL A 353 -10.63 12.35 -7.15
C VAL A 353 -9.86 11.14 -6.64
N SER A 354 -8.57 11.30 -6.29
CA SER A 354 -7.76 10.22 -5.72
C SER A 354 -8.28 9.75 -4.35
N ALA A 355 -8.91 10.61 -3.57
CA ALA A 355 -9.54 10.19 -2.31
C ALA A 355 -10.71 9.21 -2.56
N TYR A 356 -11.53 9.46 -3.59
CA TYR A 356 -12.60 8.53 -4.01
C TYR A 356 -12.06 7.24 -4.62
N ASP A 357 -10.98 7.33 -5.40
CA ASP A 357 -10.27 6.17 -5.96
C ASP A 357 -9.80 5.23 -4.83
N VAL A 358 -9.04 5.77 -3.89
CA VAL A 358 -8.53 4.98 -2.75
C VAL A 358 -9.68 4.43 -1.92
N ALA A 359 -10.66 5.26 -1.53
CA ALA A 359 -11.78 4.82 -0.71
C ALA A 359 -12.57 3.71 -1.41
N GLY A 360 -12.95 3.88 -2.68
CA GLY A 360 -13.72 2.90 -3.43
C GLY A 360 -12.96 1.59 -3.66
N SER A 361 -11.65 1.66 -3.87
CA SER A 361 -10.83 0.48 -4.15
C SER A 361 -10.54 -0.38 -2.90
N ILE A 362 -10.43 0.24 -1.70
CA ILE A 362 -10.02 -0.50 -0.49
C ILE A 362 -11.14 -0.72 0.54
N MET A 363 -12.27 0.03 0.45
CA MET A 363 -13.33 0.01 1.46
C MET A 363 -13.93 -1.39 1.69
N VAL A 364 -14.00 -2.20 0.66
CA VAL A 364 -14.66 -3.52 0.71
C VAL A 364 -13.71 -4.65 1.11
N ILE A 365 -12.39 -4.43 1.03
CA ILE A 365 -11.39 -5.46 1.35
C ILE A 365 -11.54 -6.01 2.79
N PRO A 366 -11.74 -5.18 3.84
CA PRO A 366 -11.94 -5.70 5.19
C PRO A 366 -13.11 -6.67 5.31
N LEU A 367 -14.21 -6.38 4.59
CA LEU A 367 -15.35 -7.28 4.53
C LEU A 367 -14.99 -8.62 3.86
N GLY A 368 -14.27 -8.57 2.74
CA GLY A 368 -13.77 -9.78 2.06
C GLY A 368 -12.86 -10.62 2.96
N ARG A 369 -11.98 -9.99 3.75
CA ARG A 369 -11.13 -10.67 4.72
C ARG A 369 -11.92 -11.32 5.86
N ALA A 370 -12.91 -10.61 6.40
CA ALA A 370 -13.76 -11.14 7.46
C ALA A 370 -14.62 -12.31 6.99
N LEU A 371 -15.09 -12.29 5.74
CA LEU A 371 -15.89 -13.37 5.16
C LEU A 371 -15.07 -14.56 4.67
N ALA A 372 -13.75 -14.42 4.52
CA ALA A 372 -12.89 -15.46 3.97
C ALA A 372 -12.94 -16.77 4.77
N GLY A 373 -12.85 -16.66 6.11
CA GLY A 373 -12.92 -17.83 6.98
C GLY A 373 -14.26 -18.54 6.94
N PRO A 374 -15.39 -17.86 7.22
CA PRO A 374 -16.73 -18.46 7.07
C PRO A 374 -16.98 -19.07 5.68
N ALA A 375 -16.45 -18.47 4.62
CA ALA A 375 -16.54 -19.05 3.29
C ALA A 375 -15.70 -20.34 3.17
N ALA A 376 -14.50 -20.35 3.74
CA ALA A 376 -13.65 -21.55 3.76
C ALA A 376 -14.26 -22.69 4.61
N ASP A 377 -14.90 -22.35 5.72
CA ASP A 377 -15.61 -23.33 6.58
C ASP A 377 -16.81 -23.96 5.84
N ALA A 378 -17.48 -23.18 4.96
CA ALA A 378 -18.66 -23.64 4.22
C ALA A 378 -18.31 -24.40 2.92
N PHE A 379 -17.27 -23.97 2.21
CA PHE A 379 -16.98 -24.42 0.85
C PHE A 379 -15.60 -25.10 0.69
N GLY A 380 -14.72 -24.98 1.68
CA GLY A 380 -13.32 -25.38 1.59
C GLY A 380 -12.40 -24.19 1.22
N ALA A 381 -11.20 -24.16 1.81
CA ALA A 381 -10.26 -23.07 1.58
C ALA A 381 -9.71 -23.09 0.14
N ASN A 382 -9.43 -24.28 -0.40
CA ASN A 382 -8.93 -24.46 -1.75
C ASN A 382 -9.96 -23.98 -2.78
N GLU A 383 -11.23 -24.36 -2.61
CA GLU A 383 -12.34 -24.01 -3.49
C GLU A 383 -12.60 -22.51 -3.51
N VAL A 384 -12.53 -21.85 -2.35
CA VAL A 384 -12.66 -20.38 -2.25
C VAL A 384 -11.52 -19.68 -2.99
N LEU A 385 -10.29 -20.18 -2.88
CA LEU A 385 -9.15 -19.59 -3.59
C LEU A 385 -9.18 -19.87 -5.11
N ILE A 386 -9.64 -21.05 -5.53
CA ILE A 386 -9.89 -21.35 -6.95
C ILE A 386 -10.97 -20.42 -7.49
N PHE A 387 -12.08 -20.23 -6.76
CA PHE A 387 -13.11 -19.26 -7.10
C PHE A 387 -12.54 -17.85 -7.22
N SER A 388 -11.69 -17.42 -6.28
CA SER A 388 -11.02 -16.10 -6.32
C SER A 388 -10.16 -15.95 -7.58
N SER A 389 -9.45 -17.00 -7.99
CA SER A 389 -8.64 -17.00 -9.22
C SER A 389 -9.50 -16.87 -10.48
N VAL A 390 -10.58 -17.64 -10.59
CA VAL A 390 -11.55 -17.54 -11.69
C VAL A 390 -12.21 -16.17 -11.71
N MET A 391 -12.64 -15.67 -10.55
CA MET A 391 -13.25 -14.36 -10.40
C MET A 391 -12.28 -13.24 -10.80
N SER A 392 -10.99 -13.36 -10.49
CA SER A 392 -9.94 -12.44 -10.97
C SER A 392 -9.97 -12.31 -12.49
N CYS A 393 -9.95 -13.43 -13.20
CA CYS A 393 -10.01 -13.43 -14.67
C CYS A 393 -11.34 -12.87 -15.19
N ALA A 394 -12.47 -13.25 -14.59
CA ALA A 394 -13.81 -12.81 -15.00
C ALA A 394 -13.97 -11.29 -14.83
N LEU A 395 -13.56 -10.74 -13.70
CA LEU A 395 -13.65 -9.31 -13.43
C LEU A 395 -12.75 -8.47 -14.35
N LEU A 396 -11.58 -8.99 -14.71
CA LEU A 396 -10.71 -8.33 -15.69
C LEU A 396 -11.30 -8.39 -17.10
N ALA A 397 -11.99 -9.48 -17.46
CA ALA A 397 -12.75 -9.56 -18.71
C ALA A 397 -13.93 -8.56 -18.72
N VAL A 398 -14.67 -8.43 -17.60
CA VAL A 398 -15.70 -7.40 -17.43
C VAL A 398 -15.12 -6.01 -17.57
N MET A 399 -13.99 -5.71 -16.92
CA MET A 399 -13.31 -4.43 -17.05
C MET A 399 -12.91 -4.12 -18.49
N LEU A 400 -12.39 -5.11 -19.20
CA LEU A 400 -12.04 -4.99 -20.62
C LEU A 400 -13.27 -4.93 -21.55
N SER A 401 -14.46 -5.34 -21.11
CA SER A 401 -15.70 -5.19 -21.90
C SER A 401 -16.21 -3.75 -21.92
N VAL A 402 -15.83 -2.90 -20.94
CA VAL A 402 -16.28 -1.51 -20.85
C VAL A 402 -15.63 -0.66 -21.95
N PRO A 403 -16.40 -0.07 -22.90
CA PRO A 403 -15.85 0.67 -24.03
C PRO A 403 -15.00 1.88 -23.60
N ALA A 404 -15.42 2.59 -22.55
CA ALA A 404 -14.71 3.76 -22.01
C ALA A 404 -13.30 3.41 -21.50
N ILE A 405 -13.10 2.21 -20.93
CA ILE A 405 -11.81 1.73 -20.45
C ILE A 405 -10.91 1.34 -21.62
N ARG A 406 -11.47 0.61 -22.62
CA ARG A 406 -10.73 0.22 -23.83
C ARG A 406 -10.34 1.39 -24.70
N ALA A 407 -11.17 2.43 -24.76
CA ALA A 407 -10.94 3.60 -25.60
C ALA A 407 -9.91 4.57 -25.01
N LEU A 408 -9.60 4.47 -23.69
CA LEU A 408 -8.66 5.39 -23.05
C LEU A 408 -7.27 5.24 -23.65
N ARG A 409 -6.83 6.28 -24.36
CA ARG A 409 -5.50 6.35 -24.96
C ARG A 409 -4.58 7.15 -24.06
N ARG A 410 -3.29 6.88 -24.15
CA ARG A 410 -2.26 7.67 -23.49
C ARG A 410 -2.35 9.13 -23.92
N ALA A 411 -2.32 10.06 -22.95
CA ALA A 411 -2.28 11.48 -23.24
C ALA A 411 -0.94 11.85 -23.93
N PRO A 412 -0.95 12.77 -24.95
CA PRO A 412 0.27 13.27 -25.58
C PRO A 412 1.19 13.96 -24.56
N GLU A 413 2.50 13.82 -24.71
CA GLU A 413 3.51 14.34 -23.75
C GLU A 413 3.54 15.89 -23.62
N GLY A 414 2.88 16.64 -24.49
CA GLY A 414 2.81 18.12 -24.45
C GLY A 414 1.68 18.70 -23.60
N VAL A 415 0.59 17.98 -23.40
CA VAL A 415 -0.64 18.50 -22.74
C VAL A 415 -0.47 18.74 -21.24
N LEU A 416 0.50 18.08 -20.60
CA LEU A 416 0.78 18.25 -19.18
C LEU A 416 1.56 19.55 -18.88
N ARG A 417 2.37 20.06 -19.80
CA ARG A 417 3.10 21.33 -19.63
C ARG A 417 2.18 22.55 -19.81
N THR A 418 1.34 22.57 -20.82
CA THR A 418 0.41 23.69 -21.08
C THR A 418 -0.67 23.86 -20.01
N LYS A 419 -1.11 22.75 -19.37
CA LYS A 419 -2.06 22.85 -18.24
C LYS A 419 -1.43 23.32 -16.92
N ALA A 420 -0.13 23.20 -16.76
CA ALA A 420 0.60 23.73 -15.60
C ALA A 420 0.91 25.24 -15.76
N GLU A 421 0.98 25.73 -16.99
CA GLU A 421 1.34 27.12 -17.33
C GLU A 421 0.14 28.05 -17.58
N GLY A 422 -1.11 27.53 -17.43
CA GLY A 422 -2.33 28.36 -17.46
C GLY A 422 -2.74 28.89 -18.83
N GLU A 423 -2.15 28.42 -19.94
CA GLU A 423 -2.57 28.83 -21.29
C GLU A 423 -3.80 28.07 -21.78
N PRO A 424 -4.82 28.76 -22.33
CA PRO A 424 -5.95 28.10 -22.94
C PRO A 424 -5.51 27.34 -24.19
N ALA A 425 -5.88 26.05 -24.26
CA ALA A 425 -5.69 25.22 -25.44
C ALA A 425 -6.45 25.85 -26.63
N VAL A 426 -5.73 26.24 -27.69
CA VAL A 426 -6.26 26.62 -28.98
C VAL A 426 -6.80 25.39 -29.72
#